data_7638b01e4470ecb38d8fa31f743fba9e
#
_entry.id   7638b01e4470ecb38d8fa31f743fba9e
#
_cell.length_a   1.000
_cell.length_b   1.000
_cell.length_c   1.000
_cell.angle_alpha   90.00
_cell.angle_beta   90.00
_cell.angle_gamma   90.00
#
_symmetry.space_group_name_H-M   'P 1'
#
loop_
_entity.id
_entity.type
_entity.pdbx_description
1 polymer ?
#
loop_
_entity_poly.entity_id
_entity_poly.type
_entity_poly.pdbx_seq_one_letter_code
_entity_poly.pdbx_strand_id
1 'polypeptide(L)'
;MKKIVLGLAALAMTVCASIPVAANTTSGRTDLSLYVANDPTYTVTVPETVQLSATENTQVPVTANDVKYLPDGQKISVTLDRGNGTFGRLYLEGTNEETGKEYMMTLYVKGTDGEFKMGALENQIKGMELASFTEDGTMNYELRPAALNYPDSTSDNLVIQKGVHYSGYVTYGIELTDIAE
;
A
#
# COMPACT_ATOMS: atom_id res chain seq x y z
N MET A 1 -1.92 -16.49 6.73
CA MET A 1 -0.65 -15.79 6.41
C MET A 1 -0.15 -16.28 5.05
N LYS A 2 -0.29 -15.46 4.02
CA LYS A 2 0.28 -15.75 2.69
C LYS A 2 1.64 -15.06 2.60
N LYS A 3 2.71 -15.86 2.52
CA LYS A 3 4.07 -15.36 2.25
C LYS A 3 4.21 -15.20 0.74
N ILE A 4 4.40 -13.98 0.26
CA ILE A 4 4.73 -13.70 -1.13
C ILE A 4 6.23 -13.43 -1.17
N VAL A 5 6.97 -14.32 -1.84
CA VAL A 5 8.40 -14.13 -2.15
C VAL A 5 8.47 -13.74 -3.61
N LEU A 6 8.78 -12.48 -3.89
CA LEU A 6 9.07 -12.02 -5.26
C LEU A 6 10.60 -11.91 -5.40
N GLY A 7 11.18 -12.75 -6.26
CA GLY A 7 12.57 -12.64 -6.67
C GLY A 7 12.65 -11.96 -8.05
N LEU A 8 13.32 -10.84 -8.14
CA LEU A 8 13.68 -10.20 -9.42
C LEU A 8 15.21 -10.13 -9.49
N ALA A 9 15.81 -10.88 -10.40
CA ALA A 9 17.25 -10.84 -10.67
C ALA A 9 17.58 -9.68 -11.61
N ALA A 10 18.31 -8.68 -11.15
CA ALA A 10 18.87 -7.63 -12.01
C ALA A 10 20.32 -7.96 -12.37
N LEU A 11 20.58 -8.19 -13.65
CA LEU A 11 21.92 -8.42 -14.20
C LEU A 11 22.51 -7.07 -14.63
N ALA A 12 23.46 -6.54 -13.86
CA ALA A 12 24.20 -5.33 -14.23
C ALA A 12 25.42 -5.71 -15.09
N MET A 13 25.39 -5.41 -16.39
CA MET A 13 26.56 -5.51 -17.28
C MET A 13 27.33 -4.18 -17.29
N THR A 14 28.55 -4.18 -16.75
CA THR A 14 29.46 -3.04 -16.86
C THR A 14 30.21 -3.11 -18.16
N VAL A 15 30.09 -2.08 -19.00
CA VAL A 15 30.80 -1.95 -20.29
C VAL A 15 32.24 -1.53 -20.05
N CYS A 16 33.18 -2.38 -20.45
CA CYS A 16 34.61 -2.06 -20.43
C CYS A 16 34.98 -1.10 -21.56
N ALA A 17 35.46 0.09 -21.22
CA ALA A 17 36.07 1.01 -22.17
C ALA A 17 37.44 0.47 -22.61
N SER A 18 37.66 0.32 -23.93
CA SER A 18 38.95 -0.06 -24.52
C SER A 18 39.91 1.12 -24.50
N ILE A 19 41.02 0.95 -23.81
CA ILE A 19 42.15 1.91 -23.84
C ILE A 19 43.10 1.54 -24.99
N PRO A 20 43.50 2.46 -25.90
CA PRO A 20 44.49 2.16 -26.94
C PRO A 20 45.86 1.92 -26.32
N VAL A 21 46.42 0.75 -26.50
CA VAL A 21 47.75 0.37 -26.05
C VAL A 21 48.75 0.78 -27.09
N ALA A 22 49.63 1.75 -26.81
CA ALA A 22 50.86 1.98 -27.56
C ALA A 22 51.82 0.80 -27.32
N ALA A 23 52.34 0.24 -28.43
CA ALA A 23 53.20 -0.94 -28.37
C ALA A 23 54.50 -0.66 -27.67
N ASN A 24 54.56 -0.85 -26.36
CA ASN A 24 55.75 -1.13 -25.61
C ASN A 24 55.37 -2.03 -24.44
N THR A 25 55.95 -3.19 -24.47
CA THR A 25 55.84 -4.33 -23.57
C THR A 25 55.76 -3.95 -22.09
N THR A 26 54.60 -3.85 -21.56
CA THR A 26 54.39 -3.96 -20.12
C THR A 26 53.16 -4.85 -19.91
N SER A 27 53.30 -5.85 -19.06
CA SER A 27 52.20 -6.72 -18.65
C SER A 27 51.12 -5.87 -17.99
N GLY A 28 50.01 -5.69 -18.69
CA GLY A 28 48.82 -5.04 -18.12
C GLY A 28 48.10 -6.02 -17.19
N ARG A 29 47.75 -5.56 -15.98
CA ARG A 29 46.86 -6.29 -15.07
C ARG A 29 45.45 -5.72 -15.19
N THR A 30 44.48 -6.57 -15.39
CA THR A 30 43.06 -6.26 -15.29
C THR A 30 42.47 -6.97 -14.08
N ASP A 31 42.01 -6.23 -13.10
CA ASP A 31 41.29 -6.81 -11.96
C ASP A 31 39.81 -6.99 -12.37
N LEU A 32 39.34 -8.22 -12.25
CA LEU A 32 37.94 -8.58 -12.54
C LEU A 32 37.23 -8.79 -11.22
N SER A 33 36.07 -8.18 -11.07
CA SER A 33 35.18 -8.42 -9.93
C SER A 33 33.76 -8.70 -10.42
N LEU A 34 33.10 -9.65 -9.79
CA LEU A 34 31.69 -9.95 -9.99
C LEU A 34 31.00 -9.86 -8.62
N TYR A 35 29.97 -9.04 -8.54
CA TYR A 35 29.09 -8.98 -7.39
C TYR A 35 27.68 -9.34 -7.85
N VAL A 36 27.07 -10.30 -7.16
CA VAL A 36 25.66 -10.67 -7.34
C VAL A 36 24.92 -10.24 -6.07
N ALA A 37 24.04 -9.28 -6.20
CA ALA A 37 23.21 -8.83 -5.08
C ALA A 37 22.26 -9.96 -4.64
N ASN A 38 21.95 -10.01 -3.36
CA ASN A 38 20.88 -10.87 -2.86
C ASN A 38 19.53 -10.33 -3.30
N ASP A 39 18.56 -11.22 -3.50
CA ASP A 39 17.19 -10.83 -3.77
C ASP A 39 16.59 -10.09 -2.57
N PRO A 40 15.77 -9.04 -2.80
CA PRO A 40 15.06 -8.36 -1.72
C PRO A 40 14.14 -9.34 -0.97
N THR A 41 14.17 -9.27 0.36
CA THR A 41 13.28 -10.06 1.21
C THR A 41 12.54 -9.15 2.17
N TYR A 42 11.25 -9.38 2.36
CA TYR A 42 10.42 -8.67 3.32
C TYR A 42 9.12 -9.43 3.58
N THR A 43 8.49 -9.12 4.71
CA THR A 43 7.15 -9.57 5.06
C THR A 43 6.31 -8.34 5.41
N VAL A 44 5.18 -8.14 4.72
CA VAL A 44 4.20 -7.11 5.08
C VAL A 44 3.01 -7.76 5.74
N THR A 45 2.63 -7.23 6.90
CA THR A 45 1.46 -7.66 7.66
C THR A 45 0.44 -6.54 7.71
N VAL A 46 -0.80 -6.86 7.34
CA VAL A 46 -1.99 -6.02 7.52
C VAL A 46 -2.96 -6.72 8.46
N PRO A 47 -3.78 -6.00 9.24
CA PRO A 47 -4.75 -6.63 10.14
C PRO A 47 -5.80 -7.41 9.34
N GLU A 48 -6.19 -8.58 9.85
CA GLU A 48 -7.28 -9.39 9.26
C GLU A 48 -8.65 -8.74 9.45
N THR A 49 -8.81 -8.01 10.55
CA THR A 49 -10.06 -7.33 10.92
C THR A 49 -9.77 -5.99 11.55
N VAL A 50 -10.54 -4.98 11.19
CA VAL A 50 -10.49 -3.63 11.76
C VAL A 50 -11.89 -3.25 12.21
N GLN A 51 -12.05 -2.91 13.49
CA GLN A 51 -13.28 -2.34 14.01
C GLN A 51 -13.25 -0.82 13.82
N LEU A 52 -14.10 -0.30 12.93
CA LEU A 52 -14.19 1.14 12.69
C LEU A 52 -14.95 1.87 13.81
N SER A 53 -14.46 3.04 14.16
CA SER A 53 -15.18 3.97 15.06
C SER A 53 -16.29 4.70 14.31
N ALA A 54 -17.44 4.83 14.96
CA ALA A 54 -18.57 5.63 14.46
C ALA A 54 -18.40 7.13 14.72
N THR A 55 -17.43 7.53 15.54
CA THR A 55 -17.28 8.90 16.06
C THR A 55 -15.90 9.50 15.81
N GLU A 56 -14.91 8.69 15.42
CA GLU A 56 -13.52 9.09 15.26
C GLU A 56 -12.88 8.43 14.05
N ASN A 57 -11.72 8.94 13.63
CA ASN A 57 -10.89 8.25 12.65
C ASN A 57 -10.33 6.96 13.24
N THR A 58 -10.26 5.93 12.43
CA THR A 58 -9.67 4.65 12.83
C THR A 58 -8.29 4.51 12.20
N GLN A 59 -7.27 4.33 13.03
CA GLN A 59 -5.90 4.02 12.61
C GLN A 59 -5.80 2.54 12.25
N VAL A 60 -5.24 2.25 11.09
CA VAL A 60 -5.05 0.87 10.60
C VAL A 60 -3.56 0.60 10.43
N PRO A 61 -2.95 -0.24 11.28
CA PRO A 61 -1.53 -0.51 11.22
C PRO A 61 -1.16 -1.41 10.03
N VAL A 62 -0.07 -1.04 9.36
CA VAL A 62 0.64 -1.85 8.38
C VAL A 62 2.05 -2.02 8.89
N THR A 63 2.56 -3.26 8.93
CA THR A 63 3.88 -3.55 9.48
C THR A 63 4.74 -4.27 8.45
N ALA A 64 5.97 -3.78 8.23
CA ALA A 64 7.00 -4.48 7.49
C ALA A 64 8.02 -5.11 8.46
N ASN A 65 8.40 -6.35 8.19
CA ASN A 65 9.39 -7.09 8.97
C ASN A 65 10.34 -7.83 8.03
N ASP A 66 11.53 -8.14 8.53
CA ASP A 66 12.58 -8.87 7.80
C ASP A 66 12.97 -8.18 6.48
N VAL A 67 12.94 -6.86 6.46
CA VAL A 67 13.31 -6.05 5.29
C VAL A 67 14.84 -6.11 5.12
N LYS A 68 15.28 -6.76 4.02
CA LYS A 68 16.70 -6.96 3.70
C LYS A 68 16.92 -6.84 2.20
N TYR A 69 18.11 -6.38 1.84
CA TYR A 69 18.60 -6.34 0.46
C TYR A 69 17.71 -5.52 -0.48
N LEU A 70 17.03 -4.51 0.03
CA LEU A 70 16.34 -3.56 -0.84
C LEU A 70 17.38 -2.87 -1.75
N PRO A 71 17.10 -2.74 -3.05
CA PRO A 71 17.93 -1.94 -3.95
C PRO A 71 17.98 -0.48 -3.48
N ASP A 72 19.13 0.18 -3.70
CA ASP A 72 19.28 1.60 -3.42
C ASP A 72 18.19 2.40 -4.18
N GLY A 73 17.57 3.34 -3.50
CA GLY A 73 16.52 4.18 -4.07
C GLY A 73 15.16 3.51 -4.20
N GLN A 74 14.97 2.28 -3.68
CA GLN A 74 13.68 1.61 -3.67
C GLN A 74 13.06 1.50 -2.26
N LYS A 75 11.74 1.37 -2.25
CA LYS A 75 10.93 1.15 -1.05
C LYS A 75 9.88 0.08 -1.31
N ILE A 76 9.39 -0.54 -0.24
CA ILE A 76 8.19 -1.35 -0.26
C ILE A 76 7.01 -0.39 -0.20
N SER A 77 6.17 -0.38 -1.22
CA SER A 77 4.93 0.41 -1.26
C SER A 77 3.73 -0.49 -1.00
N VAL A 78 2.86 -0.07 -0.08
CA VAL A 78 1.58 -0.72 0.20
C VAL A 78 0.48 0.21 -0.26
N THR A 79 -0.26 -0.20 -1.27
CA THR A 79 -1.28 0.62 -1.92
C THR A 79 -2.67 0.04 -1.71
N LEU A 80 -3.69 0.87 -1.82
CA LEU A 80 -5.07 0.44 -1.89
C LEU A 80 -5.36 -0.08 -3.31
N ASP A 81 -5.64 -1.39 -3.45
CA ASP A 81 -6.02 -1.98 -4.73
C ASP A 81 -7.53 -1.83 -4.98
N ARG A 82 -8.37 -2.27 -4.04
CA ARG A 82 -9.82 -2.06 -4.12
C ARG A 82 -10.52 -2.15 -2.76
N GLY A 83 -11.72 -1.53 -2.69
CA GLY A 83 -12.74 -1.81 -1.69
C GLY A 83 -13.79 -2.80 -2.19
N ASN A 84 -14.81 -3.07 -1.40
CA ASN A 84 -15.91 -4.01 -1.69
C ASN A 84 -16.96 -3.46 -2.68
N GLY A 85 -16.98 -2.16 -2.94
CA GLY A 85 -17.95 -1.56 -3.84
C GLY A 85 -17.69 -1.84 -5.33
N THR A 86 -18.72 -1.65 -6.14
CA THR A 86 -18.61 -1.75 -7.60
C THR A 86 -17.51 -0.80 -8.10
N PHE A 87 -16.68 -1.28 -9.02
CA PHE A 87 -15.51 -0.57 -9.55
C PHE A 87 -14.42 -0.25 -8.50
N GLY A 88 -14.30 -1.06 -7.43
CA GLY A 88 -13.26 -0.89 -6.41
C GLY A 88 -13.52 0.22 -5.40
N ARG A 89 -14.71 0.79 -5.38
CA ARG A 89 -15.11 1.81 -4.40
C ARG A 89 -15.08 1.27 -2.98
N LEU A 90 -14.84 2.15 -2.02
CA LEU A 90 -14.71 1.78 -0.61
C LEU A 90 -15.99 2.16 0.16
N TYR A 91 -16.82 1.16 0.41
CA TYR A 91 -18.04 1.26 1.20
C TYR A 91 -18.05 0.25 2.34
N LEU A 92 -18.93 0.51 3.30
CA LEU A 92 -19.49 -0.52 4.17
C LEU A 92 -20.94 -0.76 3.76
N GLU A 93 -21.35 -2.00 3.77
CA GLU A 93 -22.72 -2.43 3.50
C GLU A 93 -23.32 -3.05 4.75
N GLY A 94 -24.59 -2.83 4.99
CA GLY A 94 -25.29 -3.39 6.13
C GLY A 94 -26.78 -3.41 5.92
N THR A 95 -27.45 -4.31 6.65
CA THR A 95 -28.90 -4.47 6.61
C THR A 95 -29.46 -4.21 8.01
N ASN A 96 -30.52 -3.45 8.08
CA ASN A 96 -31.29 -3.30 9.32
C ASN A 96 -32.14 -4.57 9.51
N GLU A 97 -31.89 -5.32 10.58
CA GLU A 97 -32.52 -6.61 10.84
C GLU A 97 -34.06 -6.51 11.08
N GLU A 98 -34.53 -5.38 11.60
CA GLU A 98 -35.94 -5.18 11.89
C GLU A 98 -36.76 -4.86 10.63
N THR A 99 -36.17 -4.06 9.73
CA THR A 99 -36.88 -3.54 8.54
C THR A 99 -36.51 -4.25 7.25
N GLY A 100 -35.41 -5.01 7.23
CA GLY A 100 -34.81 -5.61 6.04
C GLY A 100 -34.24 -4.59 5.04
N LYS A 101 -34.17 -3.32 5.42
CA LYS A 101 -33.63 -2.26 4.54
C LYS A 101 -32.11 -2.32 4.49
N GLU A 102 -31.55 -2.27 3.26
CA GLU A 102 -30.12 -2.21 3.01
C GLU A 102 -29.63 -0.77 3.04
N TYR A 103 -28.41 -0.61 3.56
CA TYR A 103 -27.72 0.66 3.67
C TYR A 103 -26.27 0.53 3.20
N MET A 104 -25.72 1.62 2.71
CA MET A 104 -24.30 1.77 2.40
C MET A 104 -23.73 2.95 3.17
N MET A 105 -22.49 2.81 3.63
CA MET A 105 -21.72 3.89 4.24
C MET A 105 -20.42 4.08 3.45
N THR A 106 -20.25 5.24 2.84
CA THR A 106 -19.00 5.60 2.18
C THR A 106 -17.91 5.81 3.22
N LEU A 107 -16.70 5.32 2.95
CA LEU A 107 -15.53 5.60 3.75
C LEU A 107 -14.63 6.63 3.08
N TYR A 108 -13.96 7.42 3.88
CA TYR A 108 -12.78 8.20 3.50
C TYR A 108 -11.53 7.44 3.92
N VAL A 109 -10.49 7.53 3.14
CA VAL A 109 -9.17 6.95 3.39
C VAL A 109 -8.10 8.03 3.32
N LYS A 110 -7.14 7.98 4.25
CA LYS A 110 -5.96 8.85 4.26
C LYS A 110 -4.70 7.99 4.35
N GLY A 111 -3.84 8.08 3.35
CA GLY A 111 -2.57 7.38 3.27
C GLY A 111 -1.38 8.28 3.60
N THR A 112 -0.25 8.00 2.95
CA THR A 112 1.04 8.70 3.17
C THR A 112 1.03 10.15 2.72
N ASP A 113 0.15 10.54 1.80
CA ASP A 113 -0.01 11.93 1.35
C ASP A 113 -0.69 12.83 2.40
N GLY A 114 -1.25 12.27 3.47
CA GLY A 114 -1.87 13.00 4.57
C GLY A 114 -3.25 13.56 4.26
N GLU A 115 -3.84 13.29 3.08
CA GLU A 115 -5.13 13.80 2.66
C GLU A 115 -6.22 12.73 2.71
N PHE A 116 -7.41 13.11 3.20
CA PHE A 116 -8.59 12.24 3.13
C PHE A 116 -9.20 12.25 1.73
N LYS A 117 -9.27 11.09 1.08
CA LYS A 117 -9.93 10.89 -0.20
C LYS A 117 -11.19 10.07 -0.04
N MET A 118 -12.23 10.46 -0.79
CA MET A 118 -13.53 9.79 -0.71
C MET A 118 -13.50 8.44 -1.42
N GLY A 119 -13.82 7.38 -0.73
CA GLY A 119 -13.88 6.02 -1.25
C GLY A 119 -14.93 5.79 -2.35
N ALA A 120 -15.87 6.70 -2.54
CA ALA A 120 -16.83 6.66 -3.65
C ALA A 120 -16.22 7.00 -5.02
N LEU A 121 -14.99 7.53 -5.06
CA LEU A 121 -14.30 7.94 -6.28
C LEU A 121 -13.10 7.02 -6.52
N GLU A 122 -13.32 5.94 -7.29
CA GLU A 122 -12.30 4.93 -7.59
C GLU A 122 -10.98 5.53 -8.07
N ASN A 123 -11.04 6.49 -8.99
CA ASN A 123 -9.88 7.15 -9.55
C ASN A 123 -9.06 7.99 -8.54
N GLN A 124 -9.59 8.23 -7.34
CA GLN A 124 -8.87 8.94 -6.28
C GLN A 124 -8.21 8.00 -5.27
N ILE A 125 -8.72 6.78 -5.11
CA ILE A 125 -8.25 5.85 -4.07
C ILE A 125 -7.45 4.67 -4.62
N LYS A 126 -7.71 4.24 -5.86
CA LYS A 126 -6.98 3.12 -6.46
C LYS A 126 -5.51 3.48 -6.66
N GLY A 127 -4.62 2.62 -6.16
CA GLY A 127 -3.18 2.86 -6.19
C GLY A 127 -2.68 3.91 -5.19
N MET A 128 -3.56 4.43 -4.31
CA MET A 128 -3.17 5.35 -3.26
C MET A 128 -2.22 4.64 -2.29
N GLU A 129 -1.05 5.22 -2.02
CA GLU A 129 -0.10 4.67 -1.07
C GLU A 129 -0.61 4.85 0.36
N LEU A 130 -0.77 3.72 1.06
CA LEU A 130 -1.24 3.66 2.43
C LEU A 130 -0.10 3.63 3.43
N ALA A 131 1.00 2.94 3.08
CA ALA A 131 2.23 2.87 3.85
C ALA A 131 3.41 2.59 2.92
N SER A 132 4.62 2.96 3.34
CA SER A 132 5.85 2.63 2.62
C SER A 132 7.01 2.40 3.57
N PHE A 133 7.93 1.47 3.21
CA PHE A 133 9.00 1.04 4.09
C PHE A 133 10.31 0.87 3.33
N THR A 134 11.40 1.33 3.96
CA THR A 134 12.78 1.05 3.55
C THR A 134 13.50 0.13 4.55
N GLU A 135 12.88 -0.08 5.72
CA GLU A 135 13.36 -0.92 6.83
C GLU A 135 12.18 -1.48 7.61
N ASP A 136 12.44 -2.31 8.61
CA ASP A 136 11.41 -2.83 9.51
C ASP A 136 10.69 -1.68 10.23
N GLY A 137 9.36 -1.77 10.33
CA GLY A 137 8.59 -0.74 11.00
C GLY A 137 7.09 -0.90 10.86
N THR A 138 6.35 0.02 11.50
CA THR A 138 4.89 0.10 11.42
C THR A 138 4.47 1.50 11.03
N MET A 139 3.61 1.61 10.03
CA MET A 139 2.94 2.84 9.63
C MET A 139 1.42 2.65 9.73
N ASN A 140 0.70 3.74 9.96
CA ASN A 140 -0.75 3.69 9.99
C ASN A 140 -1.33 4.51 8.84
N TYR A 141 -2.34 3.97 8.19
CA TYR A 141 -3.27 4.77 7.41
C TYR A 141 -4.57 4.96 8.18
N GLU A 142 -5.42 5.88 7.76
CA GLU A 142 -6.66 6.19 8.46
C GLU A 142 -7.89 5.88 7.62
N LEU A 143 -8.90 5.33 8.26
CA LEU A 143 -10.25 5.19 7.72
C LEU A 143 -11.23 6.05 8.52
N ARG A 144 -12.21 6.63 7.81
CA ARG A 144 -13.24 7.47 8.42
C ARG A 144 -14.58 7.28 7.72
N PRO A 145 -15.68 6.96 8.44
CA PRO A 145 -17.02 7.01 7.87
C PRO A 145 -17.37 8.40 7.36
N ALA A 146 -18.00 8.49 6.20
CA ALA A 146 -18.41 9.77 5.60
C ALA A 146 -19.36 10.57 6.50
N ALA A 147 -20.14 9.89 7.33
CA ALA A 147 -21.02 10.52 8.33
C ALA A 147 -20.32 11.54 9.23
N LEU A 148 -19.04 11.34 9.53
CA LEU A 148 -18.26 12.29 10.36
C LEU A 148 -17.98 13.63 9.65
N ASN A 149 -18.06 13.65 8.31
CA ASN A 149 -17.91 14.88 7.54
C ASN A 149 -19.24 15.60 7.31
N TYR A 150 -20.35 14.88 7.45
CA TYR A 150 -21.69 15.36 7.11
C TYR A 150 -22.69 15.06 8.23
N PRO A 151 -22.48 15.61 9.45
CA PRO A 151 -23.29 15.26 10.65
C PRO A 151 -24.78 15.61 10.47
N ASP A 152 -25.10 16.60 9.65
CA ASP A 152 -26.47 17.05 9.38
C ASP A 152 -27.07 16.47 8.09
N SER A 153 -26.38 15.49 7.46
CA SER A 153 -26.89 14.87 6.24
C SER A 153 -28.13 14.01 6.50
N THR A 154 -29.03 14.00 5.54
CA THR A 154 -30.18 13.07 5.53
C THR A 154 -30.01 11.95 4.48
N SER A 155 -28.87 11.92 3.79
CA SER A 155 -28.57 10.91 2.77
C SER A 155 -28.16 9.58 3.43
N ASP A 156 -28.79 8.49 3.06
CA ASP A 156 -28.60 7.15 3.68
C ASP A 156 -27.12 6.67 3.65
N ASN A 157 -26.34 7.08 2.67
CA ASN A 157 -24.92 6.73 2.55
C ASN A 157 -23.94 7.69 3.27
N LEU A 158 -24.46 8.73 3.90
CA LEU A 158 -23.73 9.73 4.67
C LEU A 158 -24.17 9.80 6.14
N VAL A 159 -25.04 8.90 6.57
CA VAL A 159 -25.55 8.82 7.95
C VAL A 159 -25.40 7.40 8.48
N ILE A 160 -24.83 7.24 9.67
CA ILE A 160 -24.76 5.95 10.35
C ILE A 160 -26.16 5.63 10.88
N GLN A 161 -26.77 4.61 10.34
CA GLN A 161 -28.10 4.14 10.76
C GLN A 161 -27.99 3.30 12.03
N LYS A 162 -28.84 3.59 13.01
CA LYS A 162 -28.92 2.80 14.25
C LYS A 162 -29.50 1.40 13.95
N GLY A 163 -28.98 0.39 14.63
CA GLY A 163 -29.44 -1.00 14.45
C GLY A 163 -28.96 -1.66 13.15
N VAL A 164 -27.98 -1.05 12.46
CA VAL A 164 -27.36 -1.62 11.27
C VAL A 164 -25.92 -2.03 11.61
N HIS A 165 -25.59 -3.28 11.35
CA HIS A 165 -24.23 -3.78 11.38
C HIS A 165 -23.60 -3.62 10.00
N TYR A 166 -22.63 -2.73 9.88
CA TYR A 166 -21.93 -2.47 8.63
C TYR A 166 -20.67 -3.33 8.49
N SER A 167 -20.44 -3.85 7.30
CA SER A 167 -19.24 -4.63 6.96
C SER A 167 -18.71 -4.26 5.57
N GLY A 168 -17.43 -4.52 5.35
CA GLY A 168 -16.76 -4.29 4.08
C GLY A 168 -15.34 -4.83 4.13
N TYR A 169 -14.58 -4.66 3.04
CA TYR A 169 -13.18 -5.08 2.98
C TYR A 169 -12.32 -4.12 2.14
N VAL A 170 -11.03 -4.23 2.35
CA VAL A 170 -9.97 -3.56 1.57
C VAL A 170 -9.02 -4.63 1.07
N THR A 171 -8.60 -4.53 -0.20
CA THR A 171 -7.48 -5.30 -0.73
C THR A 171 -6.28 -4.40 -0.99
N TYR A 172 -5.09 -4.98 -0.84
CA TYR A 172 -3.83 -4.25 -0.91
C TYR A 172 -2.98 -4.72 -2.07
N GLY A 173 -2.35 -3.78 -2.77
CA GLY A 173 -1.18 -4.02 -3.61
C GLY A 173 0.08 -3.86 -2.77
N ILE A 174 1.06 -4.76 -2.93
CA ILE A 174 2.35 -4.68 -2.23
C ILE A 174 3.43 -4.92 -3.28
N GLU A 175 4.27 -3.91 -3.49
CA GLU A 175 5.31 -3.94 -4.52
C GLU A 175 6.54 -3.12 -4.13
N LEU A 176 7.66 -3.37 -4.80
CA LEU A 176 8.82 -2.50 -4.74
C LEU A 176 8.64 -1.37 -5.75
N THR A 177 8.86 -0.15 -5.29
CA THR A 177 8.77 1.06 -6.12
C THR A 177 9.98 1.95 -5.86
N ASP A 178 10.31 2.80 -6.84
CA ASP A 178 11.34 3.79 -6.67
C ASP A 178 10.88 4.87 -5.67
N ILE A 179 11.83 5.36 -4.87
CA ILE A 179 11.61 6.52 -4.02
C ILE A 179 11.60 7.74 -4.95
N ALA A 180 10.46 8.44 -5.02
CA ALA A 180 10.38 9.68 -5.79
C ALA A 180 11.36 10.71 -5.22
N GLU A 181 12.17 11.33 -6.12
CA GLU A 181 13.07 12.43 -5.80
C GLU A 181 12.30 13.73 -5.47
#